data_3701d7aea5ab699ba003983bf22df47f
#
_entry.id   3701d7aea5ab699ba003983bf22df47f
#
_cell.length_a   1.000
_cell.length_b   1.000
_cell.length_c   1.000
_cell.angle_alpha   90.00
_cell.angle_beta   90.00
_cell.angle_gamma   90.00
#
_symmetry.space_group_name_H-M   'P 1'
#
loop_
_entity.id
_entity.type
_entity.pdbx_description
1 polymer ?
#
loop_
_entity_poly.entity_id
_entity_poly.type
_entity_poly.pdbx_seq_one_letter_code
_entity_poly.pdbx_strand_id
1 'polypeptide(L)'
;MDGAATEDNSVKALIKRTRGKIEILDGVSKITALVRAAKFTSCSYTAVSAYELTEKAKKGSLSLPLIVYDVDDSGLASDAKLCLEDWFGEETQVSFIKQGKSKKIPLYELDRQKAYDYTSAVAIEEIDLLQKQRFTLEDLKEIVVRLRAPNGCPWDRVQNNDSIKMSAVEEAYELVDAIDADDDEKILEETGDIVLQAVFHAVMKEETGAFNLNDVTTGSCQKLISRHTHVFGADKAKDEGSALSVWEKNKMTEKHQNTYGDAVNDVPNCFPAAMRAQKVGKRAAKAGMDFATVEDAATRLQEELKEFFEAYKKGDEKEAEKELGDVLFAAVNVGRKAGCDCEKALKESTQRFASRFVLAEQLALKDGKTVTELSESEWDNYYVKAKTQLKK
;
A
#
# COMPACT_ATOMS: atom_id res chain seq x y z
N MET A 1 -24.35 -9.54 -42.72
CA MET A 1 -23.53 -8.59 -41.93
C MET A 1 -22.22 -9.25 -41.71
N ASP A 2 -21.12 -8.56 -41.95
CA ASP A 2 -19.76 -9.09 -41.76
C ASP A 2 -19.50 -9.36 -40.28
N GLY A 3 -19.00 -10.55 -39.92
CA GLY A 3 -18.66 -10.91 -38.54
C GLY A 3 -17.64 -9.97 -37.92
N ALA A 4 -16.72 -9.43 -38.72
CA ALA A 4 -15.73 -8.43 -38.26
C ALA A 4 -16.36 -7.12 -37.79
N ALA A 5 -17.53 -6.75 -38.30
CA ALA A 5 -18.23 -5.52 -37.90
C ALA A 5 -18.93 -5.64 -36.54
N THR A 6 -19.02 -6.82 -35.97
CA THR A 6 -19.65 -7.02 -34.65
C THR A 6 -18.83 -6.41 -33.48
N GLU A 7 -17.56 -6.10 -33.69
CA GLU A 7 -16.69 -5.41 -32.73
C GLU A 7 -17.01 -3.90 -32.65
N ASP A 8 -17.60 -3.33 -33.70
CA ASP A 8 -17.99 -1.93 -33.76
C ASP A 8 -19.19 -1.62 -32.85
N ASN A 9 -19.09 -0.57 -32.05
CA ASN A 9 -20.14 -0.18 -31.09
C ASN A 9 -21.45 0.21 -31.80
N SER A 10 -21.37 0.81 -32.97
CA SER A 10 -22.54 1.18 -33.79
C SER A 10 -23.25 -0.07 -34.28
N VAL A 11 -22.49 -1.09 -34.68
CA VAL A 11 -23.05 -2.38 -35.15
C VAL A 11 -23.63 -3.15 -33.95
N LYS A 12 -22.99 -3.15 -32.77
CA LYS A 12 -23.55 -3.74 -31.54
C LYS A 12 -24.89 -3.09 -31.17
N ALA A 13 -24.99 -1.76 -31.28
CA ALA A 13 -26.22 -1.02 -31.03
C ALA A 13 -27.31 -1.35 -32.07
N LEU A 14 -26.93 -1.49 -33.31
CA LEU A 14 -27.86 -1.88 -34.42
C LEU A 14 -28.38 -3.30 -34.18
N ILE A 15 -27.52 -4.25 -33.86
CA ILE A 15 -27.90 -5.65 -33.54
C ILE A 15 -28.90 -5.67 -32.39
N LYS A 16 -28.68 -4.94 -31.30
CA LYS A 16 -29.60 -4.84 -30.16
C LYS A 16 -30.96 -4.26 -30.52
N ARG A 17 -31.05 -3.34 -31.49
CA ARG A 17 -32.28 -2.67 -31.90
C ARG A 17 -33.05 -3.42 -33.01
N THR A 18 -32.39 -4.34 -33.70
CA THR A 18 -33.00 -5.06 -34.83
C THR A 18 -33.91 -6.18 -34.31
N ARG A 19 -35.19 -6.14 -34.69
CA ARG A 19 -36.22 -7.13 -34.32
C ARG A 19 -36.31 -8.33 -35.27
N GLY A 20 -35.53 -8.34 -36.35
CA GLY A 20 -35.49 -9.37 -37.36
C GLY A 20 -34.43 -10.43 -37.17
N LYS A 21 -34.44 -11.45 -38.02
CA LYS A 21 -33.37 -12.44 -38.05
C LYS A 21 -32.08 -11.79 -38.58
N ILE A 22 -31.02 -11.85 -37.79
CA ILE A 22 -29.71 -11.32 -38.14
C ILE A 22 -28.79 -12.51 -38.47
N GLU A 23 -28.19 -12.47 -39.64
CA GLU A 23 -27.14 -13.38 -40.07
C GLU A 23 -25.79 -12.68 -39.95
N ILE A 24 -24.89 -13.25 -39.19
CA ILE A 24 -23.52 -12.77 -39.02
C ILE A 24 -22.62 -13.64 -39.87
N LEU A 25 -21.97 -13.03 -40.84
CA LEU A 25 -21.03 -13.71 -41.73
C LEU A 25 -19.59 -13.54 -41.20
N ASP A 26 -18.79 -14.57 -41.38
CA ASP A 26 -17.37 -14.49 -41.05
C ASP A 26 -16.64 -13.49 -41.95
N GLY A 27 -15.78 -12.69 -41.32
CA GLY A 27 -15.00 -11.66 -42.00
C GLY A 27 -13.69 -11.35 -41.26
N VAL A 28 -12.92 -10.42 -41.83
CA VAL A 28 -11.68 -9.96 -41.19
C VAL A 28 -12.02 -8.99 -40.06
N SER A 29 -11.58 -9.29 -38.85
CA SER A 29 -11.76 -8.40 -37.70
C SER A 29 -11.13 -7.02 -37.96
N LYS A 30 -11.82 -5.95 -37.55
CA LYS A 30 -11.32 -4.58 -37.56
C LYS A 30 -9.96 -4.50 -36.84
N ILE A 31 -9.86 -5.12 -35.68
CA ILE A 31 -8.63 -5.15 -34.87
C ILE A 31 -7.49 -5.83 -35.63
N THR A 32 -7.73 -6.97 -36.28
CA THR A 32 -6.72 -7.65 -37.10
C THR A 32 -6.23 -6.77 -38.26
N ALA A 33 -7.11 -6.03 -38.88
CA ALA A 33 -6.75 -5.07 -39.95
C ALA A 33 -5.87 -3.92 -39.37
N LEU A 34 -6.18 -3.44 -38.17
CA LEU A 34 -5.42 -2.38 -37.50
C LEU A 34 -4.05 -2.87 -37.04
N VAL A 35 -3.95 -4.07 -36.45
CA VAL A 35 -2.66 -4.71 -36.09
C VAL A 35 -1.75 -4.84 -37.31
N ARG A 36 -2.31 -5.30 -38.44
CA ARG A 36 -1.55 -5.38 -39.69
C ARG A 36 -1.08 -4.01 -40.19
N ALA A 37 -1.92 -2.99 -40.09
CA ALA A 37 -1.59 -1.62 -40.47
C ALA A 37 -0.55 -1.00 -39.53
N ALA A 38 -0.63 -1.27 -38.23
CA ALA A 38 0.32 -0.85 -37.21
C ALA A 38 1.71 -1.47 -37.40
N LYS A 39 1.77 -2.66 -38.00
CA LYS A 39 3.01 -3.47 -38.20
C LYS A 39 3.68 -3.82 -36.86
N PHE A 40 2.90 -4.17 -35.84
CA PHE A 40 3.45 -4.61 -34.57
C PHE A 40 4.40 -5.80 -34.76
N THR A 41 5.50 -5.77 -34.03
CA THR A 41 6.45 -6.87 -33.97
C THR A 41 6.04 -7.94 -32.96
N SER A 42 5.30 -7.55 -31.93
CA SER A 42 4.74 -8.46 -30.92
C SER A 42 3.46 -9.13 -31.40
N CYS A 43 3.29 -10.41 -31.02
CA CYS A 43 2.04 -11.15 -31.22
C CYS A 43 0.99 -10.85 -30.14
N SER A 44 1.39 -10.26 -29.03
CA SER A 44 0.50 -9.85 -27.94
C SER A 44 0.26 -8.35 -28.02
N TYR A 45 -0.99 -7.92 -27.84
CA TYR A 45 -1.35 -6.50 -27.84
C TYR A 45 -2.65 -6.28 -27.05
N THR A 46 -2.82 -5.06 -26.56
CA THR A 46 -4.08 -4.61 -25.98
C THR A 46 -4.85 -3.80 -27.03
N ALA A 47 -6.15 -4.02 -27.15
CA ALA A 47 -7.03 -3.22 -27.99
C ALA A 47 -8.15 -2.62 -27.14
N VAL A 48 -8.36 -1.30 -27.26
CA VAL A 48 -9.37 -0.55 -26.50
C VAL A 48 -10.07 0.43 -27.42
N SER A 49 -11.39 0.60 -27.27
CA SER A 49 -12.11 1.66 -27.96
C SER A 49 -11.77 3.02 -27.35
N ALA A 50 -11.64 4.07 -28.16
CA ALA A 50 -11.43 5.43 -27.69
C ALA A 50 -12.51 5.88 -26.68
N TYR A 51 -13.74 5.38 -26.83
CA TYR A 51 -14.86 5.63 -25.90
C TYR A 51 -14.65 5.03 -24.50
N GLU A 52 -13.80 4.02 -24.36
CA GLU A 52 -13.53 3.32 -23.09
C GLU A 52 -12.13 3.62 -22.54
N LEU A 53 -11.28 4.32 -23.31
CA LEU A 53 -9.87 4.51 -23.01
C LEU A 53 -9.64 5.14 -21.63
N THR A 54 -10.33 6.23 -21.33
CA THR A 54 -10.19 6.95 -20.05
C THR A 54 -10.54 6.06 -18.85
N GLU A 55 -11.61 5.25 -18.95
CA GLU A 55 -12.00 4.32 -17.90
C GLU A 55 -10.97 3.20 -17.72
N LYS A 56 -10.37 2.71 -18.80
CA LYS A 56 -9.31 1.72 -18.76
C LYS A 56 -8.03 2.29 -18.16
N ALA A 57 -7.67 3.52 -18.53
CA ALA A 57 -6.51 4.22 -17.99
C ALA A 57 -6.63 4.43 -16.47
N LYS A 58 -7.79 4.89 -15.98
CA LYS A 58 -8.05 5.05 -14.54
C LYS A 58 -7.93 3.74 -13.76
N LYS A 59 -8.21 2.60 -14.39
CA LYS A 59 -8.07 1.27 -13.78
C LYS A 59 -6.65 0.71 -13.86
N GLY A 60 -5.68 1.48 -14.39
CA GLY A 60 -4.32 1.04 -14.56
C GLY A 60 -4.16 -0.13 -15.55
N SER A 61 -5.06 -0.26 -16.54
CA SER A 61 -5.11 -1.40 -17.45
C SER A 61 -4.64 -1.09 -18.87
N LEU A 62 -3.82 -0.06 -19.05
CA LEU A 62 -3.15 0.22 -20.32
C LEU A 62 -1.82 -0.49 -20.37
N SER A 63 -1.71 -1.49 -21.22
CA SER A 63 -0.47 -2.22 -21.48
C SER A 63 -0.07 -2.12 -22.94
N LEU A 64 1.22 -2.08 -23.21
CA LEU A 64 1.79 -2.01 -24.55
C LEU A 64 2.11 -3.42 -25.09
N PRO A 65 2.10 -3.64 -26.39
CA PRO A 65 1.63 -2.72 -27.46
C PRO A 65 0.12 -2.45 -27.36
N LEU A 66 -0.29 -1.24 -27.67
CA LEU A 66 -1.66 -0.75 -27.52
C LEU A 66 -2.26 -0.30 -28.85
N ILE A 67 -3.49 -0.68 -29.13
CA ILE A 67 -4.32 -0.12 -30.21
C ILE A 67 -5.53 0.57 -29.59
N VAL A 68 -5.69 1.85 -29.84
CA VAL A 68 -6.89 2.60 -29.54
C VAL A 68 -7.66 2.78 -30.85
N TYR A 69 -8.80 2.12 -30.97
CA TYR A 69 -9.67 2.14 -32.14
C TYR A 69 -10.92 3.02 -31.91
N ASP A 70 -11.72 3.27 -32.93
CA ASP A 70 -12.89 4.18 -32.90
C ASP A 70 -12.48 5.63 -32.58
N VAL A 71 -11.37 6.11 -33.14
CA VAL A 71 -10.99 7.52 -33.06
C VAL A 71 -11.74 8.29 -34.15
N ASP A 72 -13.08 8.38 -33.99
CA ASP A 72 -14.01 8.72 -35.09
C ASP A 72 -14.06 10.21 -35.41
N ASP A 73 -13.68 11.06 -34.46
CA ASP A 73 -13.67 12.52 -34.63
C ASP A 73 -12.48 13.16 -33.86
N SER A 74 -12.36 14.49 -34.05
CA SER A 74 -11.26 15.25 -33.40
C SER A 74 -11.40 15.38 -31.88
N GLY A 75 -12.62 15.31 -31.35
CA GLY A 75 -12.85 15.34 -29.89
C GLY A 75 -12.34 14.08 -29.23
N LEU A 76 -12.73 12.91 -29.77
CA LEU A 76 -12.20 11.62 -29.32
C LEU A 76 -10.68 11.50 -29.50
N ALA A 77 -10.16 12.08 -30.60
CA ALA A 77 -8.71 12.13 -30.81
C ALA A 77 -8.01 12.99 -29.73
N SER A 78 -8.59 14.10 -29.31
CA SER A 78 -8.08 14.96 -28.25
C SER A 78 -8.15 14.26 -26.90
N ASP A 79 -9.27 13.63 -26.55
CA ASP A 79 -9.42 12.89 -25.30
C ASP A 79 -8.43 11.72 -25.23
N ALA A 80 -8.28 10.97 -26.33
CA ALA A 80 -7.31 9.88 -26.43
C ALA A 80 -5.87 10.40 -26.29
N LYS A 81 -5.55 11.53 -26.97
CA LYS A 81 -4.24 12.18 -26.87
C LYS A 81 -3.90 12.52 -25.42
N LEU A 82 -4.76 13.28 -24.74
CA LEU A 82 -4.52 13.71 -23.35
C LEU A 82 -4.34 12.51 -22.41
N CYS A 83 -5.16 11.49 -22.59
CA CYS A 83 -5.05 10.26 -21.79
C CYS A 83 -3.74 9.53 -22.04
N LEU A 84 -3.31 9.42 -23.29
CA LEU A 84 -2.09 8.70 -23.66
C LEU A 84 -0.81 9.50 -23.33
N GLU A 85 -0.85 10.84 -23.45
CA GLU A 85 0.25 11.73 -23.04
C GLU A 85 0.58 11.60 -21.58
N ASP A 86 -0.43 11.50 -20.70
CA ASP A 86 -0.27 11.28 -19.27
C ASP A 86 0.46 9.95 -18.93
N TRP A 87 0.30 8.94 -19.79
CA TRP A 87 0.93 7.62 -19.61
C TRP A 87 2.29 7.50 -20.29
N PHE A 88 2.44 8.06 -21.46
CA PHE A 88 3.57 7.76 -22.34
C PHE A 88 4.40 9.00 -22.72
N GLY A 89 3.91 10.20 -22.43
CA GLY A 89 4.56 11.46 -22.82
C GLY A 89 4.17 11.94 -24.22
N GLU A 90 4.16 13.26 -24.41
CA GLU A 90 3.71 13.94 -25.64
C GLU A 90 4.55 13.65 -26.88
N GLU A 91 5.85 13.42 -26.70
CA GLU A 91 6.80 13.14 -27.80
C GLU A 91 6.79 11.68 -28.27
N THR A 92 6.02 10.81 -27.60
CA THR A 92 5.97 9.39 -27.96
C THR A 92 5.53 9.19 -29.39
N GLN A 93 6.32 8.41 -30.13
CA GLN A 93 6.02 8.11 -31.53
C GLN A 93 4.91 7.07 -31.65
N VAL A 94 3.77 7.47 -32.23
CA VAL A 94 2.61 6.61 -32.43
C VAL A 94 2.32 6.41 -33.89
N SER A 95 1.62 5.33 -34.22
CA SER A 95 1.11 5.07 -35.56
C SER A 95 -0.34 5.55 -35.66
N PHE A 96 -0.60 6.67 -36.29
CA PHE A 96 -1.95 7.05 -36.71
C PHE A 96 -2.37 6.22 -37.91
N ILE A 97 -3.47 5.49 -37.79
CA ILE A 97 -3.97 4.57 -38.79
C ILE A 97 -5.30 5.12 -39.33
N LYS A 98 -5.46 5.16 -40.65
CA LYS A 98 -6.71 5.49 -41.30
C LYS A 98 -6.80 4.75 -42.63
N GLN A 99 -7.96 4.13 -42.91
CA GLN A 99 -8.23 3.37 -44.15
C GLN A 99 -7.13 2.37 -44.47
N GLY A 100 -6.63 1.66 -43.45
CA GLY A 100 -5.59 0.66 -43.56
C GLY A 100 -4.17 1.19 -43.82
N LYS A 101 -3.99 2.51 -43.89
CA LYS A 101 -2.68 3.18 -44.04
C LYS A 101 -2.22 3.71 -42.68
N SER A 102 -0.94 3.51 -42.36
CA SER A 102 -0.32 3.97 -41.16
C SER A 102 0.67 5.11 -41.42
N LYS A 103 0.68 6.11 -40.54
CA LYS A 103 1.66 7.21 -40.53
C LYS A 103 2.22 7.35 -39.11
N LYS A 104 3.53 7.38 -38.94
CA LYS A 104 4.17 7.72 -37.67
C LYS A 104 4.02 9.22 -37.40
N ILE A 105 3.59 9.58 -36.22
CA ILE A 105 3.44 10.95 -35.72
C ILE A 105 3.85 10.99 -34.24
N PRO A 106 4.32 12.11 -33.70
CA PRO A 106 4.38 12.28 -32.25
C PRO A 106 2.96 12.37 -31.70
N LEU A 107 2.76 11.93 -30.44
CA LEU A 107 1.45 11.81 -29.84
C LEU A 107 0.70 13.14 -29.76
N TYR A 108 1.43 14.25 -29.51
CA TYR A 108 0.83 15.60 -29.46
C TYR A 108 0.18 16.05 -30.80
N GLU A 109 0.48 15.38 -31.93
CA GLU A 109 -0.16 15.62 -33.22
C GLU A 109 -1.44 14.80 -33.44
N LEU A 110 -1.82 13.92 -32.50
CA LEU A 110 -2.92 12.98 -32.72
C LEU A 110 -4.25 13.70 -33.04
N ASP A 111 -4.56 14.79 -32.37
CA ASP A 111 -5.78 15.59 -32.56
C ASP A 111 -5.67 16.64 -33.68
N ARG A 112 -4.52 16.73 -34.35
CA ARG A 112 -4.23 17.69 -35.44
C ARG A 112 -4.29 17.06 -36.83
N GLN A 113 -4.79 15.81 -36.93
CA GLN A 113 -4.91 15.16 -38.22
C GLN A 113 -6.06 15.74 -39.02
N LYS A 114 -5.93 15.73 -40.39
CA LYS A 114 -6.86 16.40 -41.30
C LYS A 114 -8.29 15.88 -41.27
N ALA A 115 -8.48 14.61 -40.93
CA ALA A 115 -9.78 13.98 -40.89
C ALA A 115 -9.75 12.68 -40.09
N TYR A 116 -10.88 12.38 -39.47
CA TYR A 116 -11.15 11.16 -38.71
C TYR A 116 -12.38 10.47 -39.25
N ASP A 117 -12.47 9.17 -39.11
CA ASP A 117 -13.65 8.37 -39.42
C ASP A 117 -13.59 7.03 -38.67
N TYR A 118 -14.58 6.17 -38.80
CA TYR A 118 -14.67 4.88 -38.11
C TYR A 118 -13.50 3.91 -38.41
N THR A 119 -12.63 4.25 -39.37
CA THR A 119 -11.40 3.48 -39.65
C THR A 119 -10.18 4.05 -38.94
N SER A 120 -10.33 5.18 -38.25
CA SER A 120 -9.21 5.84 -37.60
C SER A 120 -8.87 5.16 -36.28
N ALA A 121 -7.57 4.99 -36.02
CA ALA A 121 -7.03 4.41 -34.80
C ALA A 121 -5.63 4.97 -34.54
N VAL A 122 -5.18 4.82 -33.31
CA VAL A 122 -3.79 5.05 -32.93
C VAL A 122 -3.21 3.78 -32.36
N ALA A 123 -1.96 3.46 -32.73
CA ALA A 123 -1.26 2.31 -32.23
C ALA A 123 0.10 2.75 -31.63
N ILE A 124 0.41 2.22 -30.46
CA ILE A 124 1.64 2.45 -29.72
C ILE A 124 2.35 1.12 -29.59
N GLU A 125 3.58 1.04 -30.02
CA GLU A 125 4.44 -0.12 -29.82
C GLU A 125 4.98 -0.16 -28.39
N GLU A 126 5.71 -1.19 -28.03
CA GLU A 126 6.48 -1.22 -26.78
C GLU A 126 7.45 -0.04 -26.75
N ILE A 127 7.50 0.64 -25.61
CA ILE A 127 8.45 1.71 -25.34
C ILE A 127 9.36 1.31 -24.19
N ASP A 128 10.57 1.83 -24.17
CA ASP A 128 11.52 1.58 -23.09
C ASP A 128 10.96 2.14 -21.76
N LEU A 129 11.24 1.46 -20.65
CA LEU A 129 10.86 1.92 -19.30
C LEU A 129 11.33 3.36 -19.03
N LEU A 130 12.50 3.76 -19.56
CA LEU A 130 13.03 5.11 -19.38
C LEU A 130 12.23 6.20 -20.11
N GLN A 131 11.33 5.83 -21.00
CA GLN A 131 10.48 6.75 -21.76
C GLN A 131 9.05 6.87 -21.22
N LYS A 132 8.68 5.99 -20.27
CA LYS A 132 7.36 6.04 -19.64
C LYS A 132 7.26 7.22 -18.67
N GLN A 133 6.08 7.83 -18.59
CA GLN A 133 5.75 8.88 -17.62
C GLN A 133 5.00 8.31 -16.41
N ARG A 134 4.21 7.25 -16.62
CA ARG A 134 3.52 6.52 -15.57
C ARG A 134 3.93 5.06 -15.55
N PHE A 135 4.06 4.54 -14.34
CA PHE A 135 4.48 3.18 -14.10
C PHE A 135 3.39 2.40 -13.38
N THR A 136 3.29 1.12 -13.69
CA THR A 136 2.43 0.15 -13.02
C THR A 136 3.22 -0.66 -12.00
N LEU A 137 2.53 -1.47 -11.21
CA LEU A 137 3.17 -2.40 -10.29
C LEU A 137 4.04 -3.44 -11.04
N GLU A 138 3.65 -3.83 -12.25
CA GLU A 138 4.44 -4.73 -13.11
C GLU A 138 5.71 -4.03 -13.61
N ASP A 139 5.66 -2.74 -13.92
CA ASP A 139 6.85 -1.97 -14.27
C ASP A 139 7.82 -1.88 -13.08
N LEU A 140 7.30 -1.65 -11.87
CA LEU A 140 8.12 -1.65 -10.66
C LEU A 140 8.78 -3.02 -10.45
N LYS A 141 8.04 -4.11 -10.62
CA LYS A 141 8.59 -5.48 -10.58
C LYS A 141 9.70 -5.65 -11.62
N GLU A 142 9.47 -5.21 -12.85
CA GLU A 142 10.48 -5.32 -13.92
C GLU A 142 11.75 -4.53 -13.58
N ILE A 143 11.62 -3.34 -13.00
CA ILE A 143 12.76 -2.54 -12.54
C ILE A 143 13.56 -3.32 -11.48
N VAL A 144 12.90 -3.88 -10.47
CA VAL A 144 13.57 -4.68 -9.43
C VAL A 144 14.27 -5.91 -10.03
N VAL A 145 13.63 -6.61 -10.96
CA VAL A 145 14.24 -7.75 -11.68
C VAL A 145 15.50 -7.30 -12.44
N ARG A 146 15.45 -6.15 -13.12
CA ARG A 146 16.63 -5.59 -13.83
C ARG A 146 17.75 -5.19 -12.88
N LEU A 147 17.41 -4.58 -11.72
CA LEU A 147 18.39 -4.23 -10.69
C LEU A 147 19.10 -5.47 -10.14
N ARG A 148 18.40 -6.59 -9.99
CA ARG A 148 18.91 -7.85 -9.46
C ARG A 148 19.59 -8.75 -10.52
N ALA A 149 19.47 -8.43 -11.82
CA ALA A 149 20.09 -9.19 -12.90
C ALA A 149 21.63 -9.23 -12.79
N PRO A 150 22.33 -10.20 -13.42
CA PRO A 150 23.80 -10.31 -13.35
C PRO A 150 24.57 -9.04 -13.75
N ASN A 151 23.98 -8.24 -14.65
CA ASN A 151 24.51 -6.94 -15.09
C ASN A 151 23.80 -5.74 -14.45
N GLY A 152 22.98 -5.98 -13.43
CA GLY A 152 22.24 -4.95 -12.67
C GLY A 152 23.09 -4.31 -11.57
N CYS A 153 22.41 -3.80 -10.55
CA CYS A 153 23.05 -3.13 -9.42
C CYS A 153 23.80 -4.13 -8.51
N PRO A 154 25.09 -3.93 -8.24
CA PRO A 154 25.86 -4.82 -7.36
C PRO A 154 25.31 -4.92 -5.94
N TRP A 155 24.68 -3.86 -5.42
CA TRP A 155 24.11 -3.84 -4.08
C TRP A 155 22.78 -4.62 -4.04
N ASP A 156 21.87 -4.36 -4.97
CA ASP A 156 20.55 -5.02 -5.02
C ASP A 156 20.68 -6.53 -5.29
N ARG A 157 21.63 -6.92 -6.10
CA ARG A 157 21.86 -8.31 -6.49
C ARG A 157 22.23 -9.22 -5.32
N VAL A 158 22.94 -8.70 -4.32
CA VAL A 158 23.40 -9.51 -3.17
C VAL A 158 22.38 -9.56 -2.04
N GLN A 159 21.32 -8.75 -2.09
CA GLN A 159 20.30 -8.74 -1.06
C GLN A 159 19.52 -10.05 -1.02
N ASN A 160 19.07 -10.40 0.18
CA ASN A 160 18.16 -11.51 0.44
C ASN A 160 17.09 -11.08 1.45
N ASN A 161 16.07 -11.93 1.66
CA ASN A 161 14.96 -11.57 2.54
C ASN A 161 15.38 -11.25 3.97
N ASP A 162 16.49 -11.81 4.46
CA ASP A 162 16.98 -11.54 5.80
C ASP A 162 17.74 -10.21 5.88
N SER A 163 18.52 -9.87 4.85
CA SER A 163 19.32 -8.64 4.82
C SER A 163 18.48 -7.36 4.78
N ILE A 164 17.30 -7.37 4.15
CA ILE A 164 16.43 -6.19 4.00
C ILE A 164 15.13 -6.27 4.80
N LYS A 165 14.95 -7.29 5.66
CA LYS A 165 13.70 -7.43 6.44
C LYS A 165 13.41 -6.25 7.35
N MET A 166 14.46 -5.57 7.83
CA MET A 166 14.30 -4.42 8.71
C MET A 166 13.92 -3.16 7.95
N SER A 167 14.33 -3.00 6.69
CA SER A 167 13.91 -1.86 5.88
C SER A 167 12.39 -1.79 5.75
N ALA A 168 11.71 -2.93 5.59
CA ALA A 168 10.24 -2.95 5.58
C ALA A 168 9.60 -2.43 6.88
N VAL A 169 10.30 -2.53 8.03
CA VAL A 169 9.85 -1.99 9.31
C VAL A 169 10.16 -0.50 9.39
N GLU A 170 11.32 -0.07 8.89
CA GLU A 170 11.75 1.32 8.81
C GLU A 170 10.75 2.13 7.99
N GLU A 171 10.47 1.72 6.74
CA GLU A 171 9.47 2.38 5.88
C GLU A 171 8.07 2.43 6.53
N ALA A 172 7.69 1.38 7.26
CA ALA A 172 6.41 1.38 7.98
C ALA A 172 6.36 2.41 9.13
N TYR A 173 7.48 2.67 9.81
CA TYR A 173 7.57 3.71 10.84
C TYR A 173 7.66 5.10 10.23
N GLU A 174 8.36 5.28 9.10
CA GLU A 174 8.43 6.54 8.38
C GLU A 174 7.07 6.95 7.83
N LEU A 175 6.29 5.98 7.31
CA LEU A 175 4.89 6.23 6.96
C LEU A 175 4.04 6.66 8.15
N VAL A 176 4.24 6.06 9.34
CA VAL A 176 3.51 6.48 10.56
C VAL A 176 3.89 7.91 10.94
N ASP A 177 5.17 8.29 10.84
CA ASP A 177 5.61 9.65 11.14
C ASP A 177 5.06 10.67 10.12
N ALA A 178 5.03 10.31 8.83
CA ALA A 178 4.43 11.12 7.78
C ALA A 178 2.92 11.36 8.00
N ILE A 179 2.17 10.31 8.40
CA ILE A 179 0.75 10.40 8.74
C ILE A 179 0.54 11.27 10.00
N ASP A 180 1.36 11.11 11.04
CA ASP A 180 1.26 11.90 12.26
C ASP A 180 1.59 13.40 12.01
N ALA A 181 2.37 13.70 10.96
CA ALA A 181 2.69 15.05 10.51
C ALA A 181 1.68 15.66 9.52
N ASP A 182 0.70 14.87 9.02
CA ASP A 182 -0.27 15.25 7.97
C ASP A 182 0.45 15.74 6.69
N ASP A 183 1.53 15.05 6.29
CA ASP A 183 2.41 15.39 5.16
C ASP A 183 2.12 14.45 3.97
N ASP A 184 1.26 14.89 3.07
CA ASP A 184 0.83 14.09 1.91
C ASP A 184 1.98 13.70 0.98
N GLU A 185 3.02 14.53 0.83
CA GLU A 185 4.16 14.24 -0.03
C GLU A 185 4.98 13.08 0.55
N LYS A 186 5.23 13.11 1.85
CA LYS A 186 5.89 12.00 2.54
C LYS A 186 5.03 10.75 2.63
N ILE A 187 3.72 10.88 2.88
CA ILE A 187 2.80 9.72 2.83
C ILE A 187 2.87 9.02 1.48
N LEU A 188 2.97 9.77 0.38
CA LEU A 188 3.14 9.22 -0.96
C LEU A 188 4.47 8.47 -1.10
N GLU A 189 5.58 9.08 -0.67
CA GLU A 189 6.94 8.53 -0.70
C GLU A 189 7.00 7.22 0.09
N GLU A 190 6.68 7.25 1.37
CA GLU A 190 6.79 6.08 2.26
C GLU A 190 5.83 4.94 1.90
N THR A 191 4.65 5.28 1.37
CA THR A 191 3.74 4.27 0.82
C THR A 191 4.37 3.58 -0.40
N GLY A 192 5.08 4.33 -1.25
CA GLY A 192 5.84 3.81 -2.37
C GLY A 192 6.95 2.84 -1.91
N ASP A 193 7.68 3.20 -0.87
CA ASP A 193 8.79 2.39 -0.35
C ASP A 193 8.31 1.10 0.32
N ILE A 194 7.17 1.12 1.03
CA ILE A 194 6.51 -0.12 1.49
C ILE A 194 6.14 -1.03 0.32
N VAL A 195 5.59 -0.47 -0.77
CA VAL A 195 5.27 -1.25 -1.98
C VAL A 195 6.54 -1.81 -2.61
N LEU A 196 7.63 -1.02 -2.67
CA LEU A 196 8.94 -1.47 -3.16
C LEU A 196 9.46 -2.64 -2.33
N GLN A 197 9.43 -2.58 -0.99
CA GLN A 197 9.83 -3.68 -0.12
C GLN A 197 9.03 -4.96 -0.41
N ALA A 198 7.71 -4.83 -0.58
CA ALA A 198 6.85 -5.97 -0.90
C ALA A 198 7.23 -6.61 -2.26
N VAL A 199 7.48 -5.78 -3.28
CA VAL A 199 7.94 -6.24 -4.60
C VAL A 199 9.31 -6.89 -4.52
N PHE A 200 10.26 -6.30 -3.80
CA PHE A 200 11.60 -6.84 -3.61
C PHE A 200 11.58 -8.23 -2.99
N HIS A 201 10.83 -8.40 -1.90
CA HIS A 201 10.65 -9.69 -1.25
C HIS A 201 10.00 -10.72 -2.18
N ALA A 202 9.00 -10.32 -2.98
CA ALA A 202 8.34 -11.20 -3.93
C ALA A 202 9.28 -11.64 -5.06
N VAL A 203 10.08 -10.73 -5.64
CA VAL A 203 11.08 -11.04 -6.67
C VAL A 203 12.13 -12.02 -6.15
N MET A 204 12.67 -11.80 -4.95
CA MET A 204 13.63 -12.74 -4.35
C MET A 204 13.04 -14.15 -4.12
N LYS A 205 11.75 -14.24 -3.85
CA LYS A 205 11.07 -15.54 -3.72
C LYS A 205 10.74 -16.18 -5.06
N GLU A 206 10.46 -15.38 -6.07
CA GLU A 206 10.29 -15.85 -7.44
C GLU A 206 11.60 -16.43 -8.00
N GLU A 207 12.76 -15.82 -7.71
CA GLU A 207 14.10 -16.35 -8.08
C GLU A 207 14.35 -17.76 -7.52
N THR A 208 13.76 -18.10 -6.37
CA THR A 208 13.88 -19.42 -5.75
C THR A 208 12.74 -20.37 -6.11
N GLY A 209 11.79 -19.93 -6.92
CA GLY A 209 10.61 -20.71 -7.32
C GLY A 209 9.60 -20.93 -6.20
N ALA A 210 9.64 -20.14 -5.10
CA ALA A 210 8.74 -20.33 -3.98
C ALA A 210 7.35 -19.72 -4.23
N PHE A 211 7.31 -18.46 -4.63
CA PHE A 211 6.10 -17.72 -5.04
C PHE A 211 6.50 -16.43 -5.77
N ASN A 212 5.56 -15.79 -6.44
CA ASN A 212 5.74 -14.56 -7.19
C ASN A 212 4.77 -13.45 -6.70
N LEU A 213 4.84 -12.25 -7.30
CA LEU A 213 4.01 -11.12 -6.92
C LEU A 213 2.51 -11.39 -7.12
N ASN A 214 2.12 -12.16 -8.15
CA ASN A 214 0.73 -12.52 -8.38
C ASN A 214 0.20 -13.45 -7.28
N ASP A 215 1.02 -14.33 -6.73
CA ASP A 215 0.64 -15.17 -5.59
C ASP A 215 0.41 -14.31 -4.34
N VAL A 216 1.25 -13.29 -4.11
CA VAL A 216 1.09 -12.32 -3.00
C VAL A 216 -0.22 -11.57 -3.12
N THR A 217 -0.52 -11.01 -4.29
CA THR A 217 -1.76 -10.26 -4.54
C THR A 217 -2.98 -11.17 -4.48
N THR A 218 -2.89 -12.38 -5.06
CA THR A 218 -3.95 -13.40 -5.01
C THR A 218 -4.31 -13.78 -3.58
N GLY A 219 -3.31 -14.11 -2.75
CA GLY A 219 -3.52 -14.44 -1.35
C GLY A 219 -4.15 -13.29 -0.54
N SER A 220 -3.73 -12.05 -0.83
CA SER A 220 -4.32 -10.87 -0.19
C SER A 220 -5.77 -10.65 -0.62
N CYS A 221 -6.08 -10.75 -1.92
CA CYS A 221 -7.44 -10.61 -2.44
C CYS A 221 -8.38 -11.70 -1.90
N GLN A 222 -7.95 -12.96 -1.93
CA GLN A 222 -8.73 -14.08 -1.39
C GLN A 222 -9.06 -13.88 0.08
N LYS A 223 -8.06 -13.46 0.88
CA LYS A 223 -8.23 -13.14 2.30
C LYS A 223 -9.21 -11.99 2.53
N LEU A 224 -9.16 -10.92 1.73
CA LEU A 224 -10.09 -9.81 1.83
C LEU A 224 -11.51 -10.23 1.47
N ILE A 225 -11.68 -10.96 0.37
CA ILE A 225 -13.00 -11.46 -0.09
C ILE A 225 -13.61 -12.41 0.96
N SER A 226 -12.84 -13.38 1.44
CA SER A 226 -13.32 -14.39 2.38
C SER A 226 -13.69 -13.80 3.75
N ARG A 227 -13.01 -12.73 4.18
CA ARG A 227 -13.28 -12.09 5.47
C ARG A 227 -14.38 -11.06 5.44
N HIS A 228 -14.66 -10.44 4.28
CA HIS A 228 -15.70 -9.41 4.14
C HIS A 228 -16.97 -9.98 3.49
N THR A 229 -17.49 -11.07 4.02
CA THR A 229 -18.71 -11.73 3.54
C THR A 229 -19.95 -10.86 3.60
N HIS A 230 -19.94 -9.79 4.39
CA HIS A 230 -20.97 -8.75 4.41
C HIS A 230 -20.91 -7.81 3.19
N VAL A 231 -19.82 -7.82 2.40
CA VAL A 231 -19.67 -7.08 1.15
C VAL A 231 -19.73 -8.00 -0.06
N PHE A 232 -19.03 -9.14 0.01
CA PHE A 232 -18.85 -10.07 -1.12
C PHE A 232 -19.68 -11.35 -1.01
N GLY A 233 -20.42 -11.54 0.08
CA GLY A 233 -21.20 -12.75 0.37
C GLY A 233 -22.61 -12.46 0.85
N ALA A 234 -23.16 -13.34 1.69
CA ALA A 234 -24.53 -13.30 2.15
C ALA A 234 -24.72 -12.68 3.56
N ASP A 235 -23.66 -12.49 4.33
CA ASP A 235 -23.72 -11.89 5.64
C ASP A 235 -24.15 -10.42 5.57
N LYS A 236 -24.69 -9.89 6.67
CA LYS A 236 -25.10 -8.49 6.75
C LYS A 236 -24.42 -7.83 7.94
N ALA A 237 -23.88 -6.65 7.71
CA ALA A 237 -23.39 -5.76 8.75
C ALA A 237 -24.14 -4.43 8.65
N LYS A 238 -24.57 -3.89 9.80
CA LYS A 238 -25.34 -2.63 9.86
C LYS A 238 -24.49 -1.46 10.36
N ASP A 239 -23.40 -1.77 11.03
CA ASP A 239 -22.49 -0.82 11.67
C ASP A 239 -21.08 -1.40 11.72
N GLU A 240 -20.12 -0.57 12.14
CA GLU A 240 -18.71 -0.93 12.26
C GLU A 240 -18.48 -2.15 13.18
N GLY A 241 -19.16 -2.21 14.32
CA GLY A 241 -19.01 -3.30 15.29
C GLY A 241 -19.44 -4.65 14.73
N SER A 242 -20.57 -4.70 14.03
CA SER A 242 -21.06 -5.91 13.37
C SER A 242 -20.18 -6.33 12.21
N ALA A 243 -19.64 -5.38 11.43
CA ALA A 243 -18.70 -5.66 10.35
C ALA A 243 -17.39 -6.26 10.89
N LEU A 244 -16.85 -5.69 11.96
CA LEU A 244 -15.66 -6.20 12.63
C LEU A 244 -15.88 -7.61 13.20
N SER A 245 -17.04 -7.87 13.80
CA SER A 245 -17.38 -9.19 14.34
C SER A 245 -17.42 -10.27 13.25
N VAL A 246 -18.06 -9.99 12.11
CA VAL A 246 -18.08 -10.90 10.95
C VAL A 246 -16.67 -11.16 10.44
N TRP A 247 -15.87 -10.11 10.29
CA TRP A 247 -14.49 -10.22 9.82
C TRP A 247 -13.62 -11.09 10.73
N GLU A 248 -13.72 -10.88 12.05
CA GLU A 248 -12.96 -11.65 13.03
C GLU A 248 -13.33 -13.13 13.05
N LYS A 249 -14.64 -13.42 13.01
CA LYS A 249 -15.14 -14.80 12.91
C LYS A 249 -14.56 -15.52 11.68
N ASN A 250 -14.63 -14.88 10.51
CA ASN A 250 -14.15 -15.45 9.29
C ASN A 250 -12.61 -15.64 9.31
N LYS A 251 -11.89 -14.69 9.92
CA LYS A 251 -10.43 -14.79 10.13
C LYS A 251 -10.04 -15.97 11.03
N MET A 252 -10.77 -16.21 12.12
CA MET A 252 -10.51 -17.36 13.00
C MET A 252 -10.73 -18.68 12.26
N THR A 253 -11.79 -18.76 11.46
CA THR A 253 -12.09 -19.94 10.64
C THR A 253 -10.99 -20.20 9.60
N GLU A 254 -10.57 -19.16 8.87
CA GLU A 254 -9.49 -19.26 7.85
C GLU A 254 -8.16 -19.72 8.47
N LYS A 255 -7.84 -19.22 9.66
CA LYS A 255 -6.60 -19.55 10.37
C LYS A 255 -6.66 -20.85 11.15
N HIS A 256 -7.76 -21.59 11.09
CA HIS A 256 -7.99 -22.80 11.87
C HIS A 256 -7.75 -22.58 13.38
N GLN A 257 -8.06 -21.37 13.87
CA GLN A 257 -7.94 -21.04 15.29
C GLN A 257 -9.14 -21.63 16.03
N ASN A 258 -8.95 -22.79 16.64
CA ASN A 258 -10.01 -23.51 17.34
C ASN A 258 -10.20 -23.02 18.77
N THR A 259 -9.18 -22.36 19.33
CA THR A 259 -9.19 -21.85 20.71
C THR A 259 -8.78 -20.39 20.77
N TYR A 260 -9.13 -19.69 21.83
CA TYR A 260 -8.60 -18.35 22.11
C TYR A 260 -7.10 -18.36 22.40
N GLY A 261 -6.58 -19.47 22.92
CA GLY A 261 -5.13 -19.68 23.10
C GLY A 261 -4.39 -19.64 21.77
N ASP A 262 -4.94 -20.27 20.70
CA ASP A 262 -4.36 -20.20 19.37
C ASP A 262 -4.31 -18.74 18.87
N ALA A 263 -5.38 -17.99 19.14
CA ALA A 263 -5.43 -16.58 18.77
C ALA A 263 -4.37 -15.74 19.53
N VAL A 264 -4.14 -16.01 20.80
CA VAL A 264 -3.11 -15.35 21.62
C VAL A 264 -1.70 -15.68 21.09
N ASN A 265 -1.43 -16.96 20.83
CA ASN A 265 -0.13 -17.42 20.32
C ASN A 265 0.19 -16.91 18.90
N ASP A 266 -0.84 -16.57 18.10
CA ASP A 266 -0.69 -16.00 16.75
C ASP A 266 -0.26 -14.50 16.77
N VAL A 267 -0.06 -13.89 17.95
CA VAL A 267 0.52 -12.54 18.02
C VAL A 267 2.02 -12.60 17.77
N PRO A 268 2.54 -11.95 16.70
CA PRO A 268 3.95 -12.03 16.37
C PRO A 268 4.86 -11.58 17.52
N ASN A 269 5.94 -12.34 17.77
CA ASN A 269 6.91 -12.01 18.80
C ASN A 269 7.79 -10.79 18.46
N CYS A 270 7.90 -10.46 17.16
CA CYS A 270 8.71 -9.35 16.67
C CYS A 270 8.05 -7.97 16.84
N PHE A 271 6.81 -7.90 17.28
CA PHE A 271 6.16 -6.61 17.52
C PHE A 271 6.86 -5.83 18.65
N PRO A 272 6.83 -4.47 18.60
CA PRO A 272 7.20 -3.65 19.76
C PRO A 272 6.47 -4.11 21.01
N ALA A 273 7.15 -4.09 22.14
CA ALA A 273 6.70 -4.78 23.35
C ALA A 273 5.32 -4.30 23.84
N ALA A 274 5.08 -2.98 23.87
CA ALA A 274 3.80 -2.44 24.31
C ALA A 274 2.67 -2.78 23.30
N MET A 275 2.93 -2.71 22.00
CA MET A 275 1.99 -3.14 20.96
C MET A 275 1.64 -4.62 21.11
N ARG A 276 2.64 -5.48 21.32
CA ARG A 276 2.45 -6.92 21.52
C ARG A 276 1.60 -7.20 22.76
N ALA A 277 1.96 -6.61 23.89
CA ALA A 277 1.23 -6.74 25.15
C ALA A 277 -0.24 -6.31 25.00
N GLN A 278 -0.49 -5.17 24.34
CA GLN A 278 -1.85 -4.68 24.08
C GLN A 278 -2.65 -5.63 23.17
N LYS A 279 -2.03 -6.22 22.15
CA LYS A 279 -2.69 -7.21 21.27
C LYS A 279 -2.99 -8.51 21.99
N VAL A 280 -2.07 -9.02 22.81
CA VAL A 280 -2.27 -10.20 23.66
C VAL A 280 -3.45 -9.95 24.62
N GLY A 281 -3.43 -8.84 25.35
CA GLY A 281 -4.51 -8.46 26.26
C GLY A 281 -5.88 -8.32 25.54
N LYS A 282 -5.93 -7.71 24.36
CA LYS A 282 -7.17 -7.63 23.54
C LYS A 282 -7.69 -9.02 23.15
N ARG A 283 -6.82 -9.97 22.85
CA ARG A 283 -7.23 -11.35 22.50
C ARG A 283 -7.69 -12.16 23.71
N ALA A 284 -7.01 -11.99 24.85
CA ALA A 284 -7.45 -12.61 26.13
C ALA A 284 -8.82 -12.09 26.57
N ALA A 285 -9.07 -10.77 26.42
CA ALA A 285 -10.34 -10.14 26.74
C ALA A 285 -11.54 -10.75 25.97
N LYS A 286 -11.32 -11.19 24.72
CA LYS A 286 -12.35 -11.89 23.93
C LYS A 286 -12.73 -13.26 24.47
N ALA A 287 -11.83 -13.90 25.21
CA ALA A 287 -12.12 -15.14 25.94
C ALA A 287 -12.84 -14.89 27.29
N GLY A 288 -13.14 -13.65 27.63
CA GLY A 288 -13.69 -13.26 28.91
C GLY A 288 -12.65 -13.01 30.01
N MET A 289 -11.35 -13.16 29.69
CA MET A 289 -10.26 -12.84 30.63
C MET A 289 -9.89 -11.36 30.49
N ASP A 290 -10.66 -10.50 31.16
CA ASP A 290 -10.45 -9.05 31.15
C ASP A 290 -10.79 -8.42 32.49
N PHE A 291 -10.24 -7.25 32.76
CA PHE A 291 -10.64 -6.40 33.88
C PHE A 291 -12.04 -5.83 33.63
N ALA A 292 -12.85 -5.68 34.69
CA ALA A 292 -14.17 -5.10 34.54
C ALA A 292 -14.07 -3.59 34.22
N THR A 293 -13.17 -2.88 34.90
CA THR A 293 -13.02 -1.42 34.81
C THR A 293 -11.53 -1.03 34.60
N VAL A 294 -11.29 0.25 34.31
CA VAL A 294 -9.93 0.84 34.28
C VAL A 294 -9.34 0.84 35.67
N GLU A 295 -10.15 1.08 36.67
CA GLU A 295 -9.78 1.12 38.09
C GLU A 295 -9.28 -0.25 38.57
N ASP A 296 -9.93 -1.33 38.15
CA ASP A 296 -9.48 -2.70 38.49
C ASP A 296 -8.09 -2.98 37.85
N ALA A 297 -7.90 -2.57 36.60
CA ALA A 297 -6.61 -2.68 35.95
C ALA A 297 -5.53 -1.82 36.64
N ALA A 298 -5.88 -0.61 37.11
CA ALA A 298 -4.98 0.26 37.86
C ALA A 298 -4.63 -0.31 39.23
N THR A 299 -5.59 -0.98 39.90
CA THR A 299 -5.33 -1.68 41.16
C THR A 299 -4.28 -2.79 40.95
N ARG A 300 -4.40 -3.58 39.89
CA ARG A 300 -3.40 -4.59 39.58
C ARG A 300 -2.02 -3.97 39.32
N LEU A 301 -1.94 -2.84 38.59
CA LEU A 301 -0.68 -2.12 38.40
C LEU A 301 -0.04 -1.70 39.74
N GLN A 302 -0.82 -1.26 40.71
CA GLN A 302 -0.32 -0.91 42.05
C GLN A 302 0.21 -2.13 42.81
N GLU A 303 -0.43 -3.29 42.64
CA GLU A 303 0.06 -4.55 43.24
C GLU A 303 1.40 -4.95 42.63
N GLU A 304 1.54 -4.92 41.28
CA GLU A 304 2.80 -5.25 40.61
C GLU A 304 3.95 -4.30 41.01
N LEU A 305 3.64 -3.00 41.13
CA LEU A 305 4.64 -2.05 41.65
C LEU A 305 5.12 -2.39 43.06
N LYS A 306 4.23 -2.85 43.92
CA LYS A 306 4.60 -3.27 45.28
C LYS A 306 5.46 -4.52 45.25
N GLU A 307 5.13 -5.52 44.45
CA GLU A 307 5.87 -6.75 44.27
C GLU A 307 7.28 -6.46 43.73
N PHE A 308 7.41 -5.57 42.75
CA PHE A 308 8.69 -5.06 42.24
C PHE A 308 9.56 -4.46 43.37
N PHE A 309 8.99 -3.55 44.19
CA PHE A 309 9.76 -2.94 45.28
C PHE A 309 10.14 -3.91 46.38
N GLU A 310 9.35 -4.96 46.64
CA GLU A 310 9.66 -6.01 47.58
C GLU A 310 10.86 -6.86 47.09
N ALA A 311 10.88 -7.24 45.81
CA ALA A 311 11.99 -7.95 45.20
C ALA A 311 13.26 -7.09 45.16
N TYR A 312 13.17 -5.83 44.77
CA TYR A 312 14.26 -4.87 44.75
C TYR A 312 14.92 -4.71 46.14
N LYS A 313 14.12 -4.55 47.21
CA LYS A 313 14.61 -4.41 48.58
C LYS A 313 15.30 -5.66 49.11
N LYS A 314 14.94 -6.86 48.61
CA LYS A 314 15.60 -8.13 48.93
C LYS A 314 16.92 -8.30 48.20
N GLY A 315 17.24 -7.47 47.21
CA GLY A 315 18.44 -7.60 46.39
C GLY A 315 18.35 -8.76 45.37
N ASP A 316 17.14 -9.24 45.07
CA ASP A 316 16.92 -10.28 44.08
C ASP A 316 16.71 -9.62 42.69
N GLU A 317 17.83 -9.45 41.99
CA GLU A 317 17.82 -8.77 40.67
C GLU A 317 16.93 -9.49 39.64
N LYS A 318 16.92 -10.83 39.65
CA LYS A 318 16.13 -11.61 38.67
C LYS A 318 14.64 -11.48 38.92
N GLU A 319 14.24 -11.58 40.19
CA GLU A 319 12.82 -11.41 40.54
C GLU A 319 12.40 -9.95 40.32
N ALA A 320 13.24 -8.96 40.63
CA ALA A 320 12.95 -7.55 40.34
C ALA A 320 12.79 -7.29 38.82
N GLU A 321 13.62 -7.90 37.97
CA GLU A 321 13.46 -7.79 36.50
C GLU A 321 12.13 -8.40 36.01
N LYS A 322 11.75 -9.56 36.58
CA LYS A 322 10.48 -10.20 36.25
C LYS A 322 9.28 -9.31 36.67
N GLU A 323 9.28 -8.84 37.90
CA GLU A 323 8.21 -7.97 38.42
C GLU A 323 8.12 -6.63 37.65
N LEU A 324 9.25 -6.08 37.19
CA LEU A 324 9.24 -4.93 36.31
C LEU A 324 8.52 -5.25 34.99
N GLY A 325 8.69 -6.44 34.44
CA GLY A 325 7.96 -6.91 33.27
C GLY A 325 6.42 -6.93 33.52
N ASP A 326 6.02 -7.41 34.71
CA ASP A 326 4.62 -7.48 35.11
C ASP A 326 4.03 -6.08 35.32
N VAL A 327 4.78 -5.14 35.92
CA VAL A 327 4.44 -3.71 36.01
C VAL A 327 4.19 -3.10 34.61
N LEU A 328 5.09 -3.33 33.65
CA LEU A 328 4.94 -2.81 32.28
C LEU A 328 3.71 -3.40 31.59
N PHE A 329 3.47 -4.70 31.75
CA PHE A 329 2.29 -5.37 31.20
C PHE A 329 0.99 -4.85 31.82
N ALA A 330 0.96 -4.65 33.13
CA ALA A 330 -0.17 -4.08 33.85
C ALA A 330 -0.45 -2.63 33.39
N ALA A 331 0.59 -1.81 33.22
CA ALA A 331 0.44 -0.45 32.69
C ALA A 331 -0.17 -0.44 31.26
N VAL A 332 0.25 -1.37 30.40
CA VAL A 332 -0.35 -1.54 29.06
C VAL A 332 -1.83 -1.96 29.19
N ASN A 333 -2.20 -2.81 30.15
CA ASN A 333 -3.60 -3.18 30.34
C ASN A 333 -4.46 -2.01 30.82
N VAL A 334 -3.96 -1.12 31.67
CA VAL A 334 -4.64 0.13 32.03
C VAL A 334 -4.91 0.98 30.78
N GLY A 335 -3.88 1.22 29.97
CA GLY A 335 -4.01 1.99 28.73
C GLY A 335 -5.00 1.34 27.75
N ARG A 336 -4.90 0.02 27.54
CA ARG A 336 -5.81 -0.76 26.70
C ARG A 336 -7.25 -0.62 27.16
N LYS A 337 -7.50 -0.72 28.46
CA LYS A 337 -8.84 -0.63 29.06
C LYS A 337 -9.40 0.78 28.95
N ALA A 338 -8.53 1.80 29.03
CA ALA A 338 -8.88 3.20 28.79
C ALA A 338 -9.05 3.57 27.31
N GLY A 339 -8.87 2.61 26.38
CA GLY A 339 -8.99 2.85 24.95
C GLY A 339 -7.80 3.56 24.31
N CYS A 340 -6.66 3.64 25.02
CA CYS A 340 -5.43 4.26 24.52
C CYS A 340 -4.63 3.30 23.65
N ASP A 341 -3.86 3.84 22.69
CA ASP A 341 -2.77 3.13 22.04
C ASP A 341 -1.50 3.30 22.90
N CYS A 342 -1.04 2.20 23.49
CA CYS A 342 0.05 2.23 24.46
C CYS A 342 1.41 2.46 23.81
N GLU A 343 1.63 1.94 22.61
CA GLU A 343 2.87 2.16 21.85
C GLU A 343 2.99 3.62 21.44
N LYS A 344 1.93 4.18 20.85
CA LYS A 344 1.86 5.60 20.48
C LYS A 344 2.02 6.51 21.71
N ALA A 345 1.34 6.21 22.80
CA ALA A 345 1.42 7.01 24.03
C ALA A 345 2.84 7.07 24.60
N LEU A 346 3.55 5.93 24.57
CA LEU A 346 4.96 5.85 25.03
C LEU A 346 5.89 6.58 24.06
N LYS A 347 5.75 6.40 22.73
CA LYS A 347 6.49 7.13 21.69
C LYS A 347 6.36 8.63 21.89
N GLU A 348 5.13 9.14 21.97
CA GLU A 348 4.88 10.58 22.17
C GLU A 348 5.45 11.11 23.49
N SER A 349 5.37 10.33 24.57
CA SER A 349 5.95 10.71 25.87
C SER A 349 7.48 10.81 25.79
N THR A 350 8.11 9.84 25.13
CA THR A 350 9.55 9.83 24.89
C THR A 350 9.98 11.03 24.04
N GLN A 351 9.25 11.31 22.96
CA GLN A 351 9.51 12.46 22.10
C GLN A 351 9.37 13.80 22.84
N ARG A 352 8.32 13.93 23.66
CA ARG A 352 8.15 15.13 24.52
C ARG A 352 9.31 15.29 25.50
N PHE A 353 9.79 14.21 26.08
CA PHE A 353 10.97 14.25 26.95
C PHE A 353 12.21 14.69 26.18
N ALA A 354 12.50 14.06 25.03
CA ALA A 354 13.65 14.37 24.20
C ALA A 354 13.66 15.86 23.77
N SER A 355 12.53 16.37 23.27
CA SER A 355 12.41 17.76 22.85
C SER A 355 12.64 18.73 24.01
N ARG A 356 12.14 18.40 25.20
CA ARG A 356 12.35 19.23 26.41
C ARG A 356 13.79 19.18 26.88
N PHE A 357 14.43 18.00 26.81
CA PHE A 357 15.83 17.85 27.18
C PHE A 357 16.74 18.69 26.28
N VAL A 358 16.55 18.57 24.94
CA VAL A 358 17.33 19.37 23.96
C VAL A 358 17.19 20.87 24.22
N LEU A 359 15.96 21.35 24.45
CA LEU A 359 15.73 22.77 24.74
C LEU A 359 16.32 23.18 26.11
N ALA A 360 16.22 22.34 27.15
CA ALA A 360 16.80 22.60 28.46
C ALA A 360 18.32 22.72 28.36
N GLU A 361 18.97 21.80 27.62
CA GLU A 361 20.41 21.86 27.34
C GLU A 361 20.80 23.17 26.64
N GLN A 362 20.06 23.55 25.57
CA GLN A 362 20.31 24.79 24.84
C GLN A 362 20.19 26.04 25.77
N LEU A 363 19.22 26.03 26.67
CA LEU A 363 19.04 27.09 27.64
C LEU A 363 20.22 27.15 28.66
N ALA A 364 20.68 26.01 29.15
CA ALA A 364 21.82 25.91 30.04
C ALA A 364 23.12 26.40 29.37
N LEU A 365 23.39 25.95 28.12
CA LEU A 365 24.53 26.40 27.33
C LEU A 365 24.50 27.90 27.05
N LYS A 366 23.31 28.46 26.76
CA LYS A 366 23.13 29.93 26.59
C LYS A 366 23.44 30.71 27.84
N ASP A 367 23.15 30.16 29.01
CA ASP A 367 23.49 30.73 30.31
C ASP A 367 24.97 30.48 30.73
N GLY A 368 25.78 29.92 29.82
CA GLY A 368 27.20 29.64 30.04
C GLY A 368 27.48 28.47 30.99
N LYS A 369 26.49 27.60 31.19
CA LYS A 369 26.63 26.41 32.07
C LYS A 369 27.16 25.21 31.30
N THR A 370 28.04 24.45 31.94
CA THR A 370 28.48 23.15 31.44
C THR A 370 27.42 22.11 31.85
N VAL A 371 26.76 21.45 30.86
CA VAL A 371 25.61 20.58 31.14
C VAL A 371 25.94 19.39 32.01
N THR A 372 27.18 18.88 31.95
CA THR A 372 27.65 17.75 32.78
C THR A 372 27.91 18.14 34.23
N GLU A 373 27.96 19.42 34.55
CA GLU A 373 28.21 19.96 35.88
C GLU A 373 26.94 20.47 36.55
N LEU A 374 25.78 20.40 35.85
CA LEU A 374 24.52 20.81 36.44
C LEU A 374 24.06 19.87 37.53
N SER A 375 23.68 20.44 38.69
CA SER A 375 22.98 19.70 39.72
C SER A 375 21.56 19.28 39.28
N GLU A 376 20.99 18.30 39.98
CA GLU A 376 19.62 17.84 39.73
C GLU A 376 18.60 19.01 39.76
N SER A 377 18.72 19.89 40.72
CA SER A 377 17.84 21.06 40.85
C SER A 377 18.01 22.09 39.72
N GLU A 378 19.23 22.23 39.19
CA GLU A 378 19.48 23.09 38.02
C GLU A 378 18.89 22.49 36.74
N TRP A 379 19.04 21.16 36.55
CA TRP A 379 18.41 20.47 35.48
C TRP A 379 16.88 20.60 35.52
N ASP A 380 16.26 20.40 36.71
CA ASP A 380 14.81 20.58 36.87
C ASP A 380 14.36 21.99 36.49
N ASN A 381 15.11 23.03 36.89
CA ASN A 381 14.79 24.41 36.52
C ASN A 381 14.83 24.62 35.01
N TYR A 382 15.87 24.15 34.32
CA TYR A 382 15.94 24.27 32.86
C TYR A 382 14.87 23.42 32.16
N TYR A 383 14.57 22.23 32.65
CA TYR A 383 13.53 21.38 32.12
C TYR A 383 12.12 21.99 32.26
N VAL A 384 11.82 22.62 33.40
CA VAL A 384 10.57 23.35 33.63
C VAL A 384 10.47 24.59 32.71
N LYS A 385 11.57 25.34 32.50
CA LYS A 385 11.60 26.42 31.49
C LYS A 385 11.32 25.90 30.11
N ALA A 386 11.99 24.81 29.67
CA ALA A 386 11.78 24.18 28.38
C ALA A 386 10.33 23.70 28.20
N LYS A 387 9.76 23.02 29.21
CA LYS A 387 8.36 22.59 29.22
C LYS A 387 7.38 23.74 29.03
N THR A 388 7.69 24.92 29.62
CA THR A 388 6.84 26.10 29.51
C THR A 388 6.92 26.76 28.14
N GLN A 389 8.10 26.78 27.52
CA GLN A 389 8.30 27.33 26.18
C GLN A 389 7.67 26.45 25.07
N LEU A 390 7.77 25.12 25.19
CA LEU A 390 7.19 24.17 24.24
C LEU A 390 5.67 23.98 24.40
N LYS A 391 5.03 24.58 25.38
CA LYS A 391 3.56 24.59 25.53
C LYS A 391 2.90 25.78 24.82
N LYS A 392 3.69 26.75 24.35
CA LYS A 392 3.23 27.92 23.58
C LYS A 392 3.30 27.65 22.09
#